data_a8c03d3d9583326de1948a43260fe1af
#
_entry.id   a8c03d3d9583326de1948a43260fe1af
#
_cell.length_a   1.000
_cell.length_b   1.000
_cell.length_c   1.000
_cell.angle_alpha   90.00
_cell.angle_beta   90.00
_cell.angle_gamma   90.00
#
_symmetry.space_group_name_H-M   'P 1'
#
loop_
_entity.id
_entity.type
_entity.pdbx_description
1 polymer ?
#
loop_
_entity_poly.entity_id
_entity_poly.type
_entity_poly.pdbx_seq_one_letter_code
_entity_poly.pdbx_strand_id
1 'polypeptide(L)'
;LLANTLVTTVMANGALHQFAAEHHFELIQTPVGDKYVTEALLGLTAQNTADGQFGLGGEQSGHIILLDANHRTGDGLRTALFMLRVLLQQEKPSLAALASQIQKYPQLIASCNVASKPDLKTLLPLQVKLDEVKRRLPGLVQLNSRYSGTEPKYRLMLEADTRHSTRELAVLCWEVCDLIQRETNTPPGAKIEVLNVSAGGLIPRPENDR
;
A
#
# COMPACT_ATOMS: atom_id res chain seq x y z
N LEU A 1 -16.70 -16.02 0.64
CA LEU A 1 -15.86 -15.52 -0.46
C LEU A 1 -15.70 -16.59 -1.53
N LEU A 2 -15.49 -16.16 -2.76
CA LEU A 2 -15.13 -17.04 -3.87
C LEU A 2 -13.77 -17.69 -3.57
N ALA A 3 -13.73 -19.03 -3.62
CA ALA A 3 -12.55 -19.84 -3.30
C ALA A 3 -11.83 -19.44 -1.99
N ASN A 4 -12.55 -18.86 -1.04
CA ASN A 4 -12.00 -18.32 0.21
C ASN A 4 -10.79 -17.38 0.01
N THR A 5 -10.82 -16.57 -1.04
CA THR A 5 -9.71 -15.74 -1.50
C THR A 5 -10.07 -14.26 -1.48
N LEU A 6 -9.13 -13.43 -1.04
CA LEU A 6 -9.14 -11.97 -1.17
C LEU A 6 -8.09 -11.55 -2.20
N VAL A 7 -8.44 -10.67 -3.12
CA VAL A 7 -7.51 -10.14 -4.12
C VAL A 7 -7.19 -8.68 -3.80
N THR A 8 -5.90 -8.33 -3.78
CA THR A 8 -5.45 -6.95 -3.54
C THR A 8 -4.25 -6.61 -4.41
N THR A 9 -3.66 -5.43 -4.22
CA THR A 9 -2.45 -5.04 -4.94
C THR A 9 -1.20 -5.16 -4.07
N VAL A 10 -0.03 -5.17 -4.70
CA VAL A 10 1.28 -5.15 -4.01
C VAL A 10 1.50 -3.92 -3.12
N MET A 11 0.61 -2.92 -3.16
CA MET A 11 0.66 -1.74 -2.31
C MET A 11 -0.17 -1.88 -1.02
N ALA A 12 -0.92 -2.98 -0.87
CA ALA A 12 -1.70 -3.23 0.34
C ALA A 12 -0.78 -3.37 1.56
N ASN A 13 -1.28 -2.95 2.72
CA ASN A 13 -0.52 -3.06 3.97
C ASN A 13 -0.22 -4.52 4.31
N GLY A 14 1.02 -4.82 4.65
CA GLY A 14 1.52 -6.17 4.89
C GLY A 14 0.85 -6.88 6.08
N ALA A 15 0.26 -6.14 7.02
CA ALA A 15 -0.56 -6.72 8.08
C ALA A 15 -1.74 -7.55 7.55
N LEU A 16 -2.17 -7.31 6.31
CA LEU A 16 -3.22 -8.11 5.67
C LEU A 16 -2.80 -9.56 5.45
N HIS A 17 -1.51 -9.85 5.24
CA HIS A 17 -1.01 -11.22 5.13
C HIS A 17 -1.16 -11.98 6.45
N GLN A 18 -0.82 -11.33 7.57
CA GLN A 18 -1.00 -11.92 8.88
C GLN A 18 -2.49 -12.18 9.16
N PHE A 19 -3.33 -11.18 8.89
CA PHE A 19 -4.78 -11.30 9.06
C PHE A 19 -5.36 -12.42 8.18
N ALA A 20 -4.91 -12.56 6.95
CA ALA A 20 -5.33 -13.63 6.05
C ALA A 20 -4.98 -15.02 6.61
N ALA A 21 -3.75 -15.17 7.13
CA ALA A 21 -3.30 -16.42 7.74
C ALA A 21 -4.10 -16.78 9.00
N GLU A 22 -4.35 -15.81 9.89
CA GLU A 22 -5.12 -15.97 11.12
C GLU A 22 -6.59 -16.38 10.85
N HIS A 23 -7.16 -15.87 9.76
CA HIS A 23 -8.56 -16.12 9.37
C HIS A 23 -8.71 -17.17 8.26
N HIS A 24 -7.62 -17.86 7.89
CA HIS A 24 -7.62 -18.99 6.95
C HIS A 24 -8.21 -18.69 5.58
N PHE A 25 -7.90 -17.51 5.00
CA PHE A 25 -8.21 -17.21 3.62
C PHE A 25 -6.93 -16.92 2.81
N GLU A 26 -7.00 -17.16 1.51
CA GLU A 26 -5.90 -16.87 0.60
C GLU A 26 -5.86 -15.38 0.25
N LEU A 27 -4.65 -14.85 0.10
CA LEU A 27 -4.40 -13.48 -0.34
C LEU A 27 -3.62 -13.50 -1.66
N ILE A 28 -4.28 -13.05 -2.73
CA ILE A 28 -3.64 -12.86 -4.03
C ILE A 28 -3.26 -11.39 -4.18
N GLN A 29 -1.98 -11.12 -4.49
CA GLN A 29 -1.51 -9.79 -4.79
C GLN A 29 -1.27 -9.60 -6.29
N THR A 30 -1.81 -8.53 -6.85
CA THR A 30 -1.66 -8.13 -8.24
C THR A 30 -0.79 -6.87 -8.36
N PRO A 31 -0.32 -6.52 -9.58
CA PRO A 31 0.16 -5.18 -9.84
C PRO A 31 -0.89 -4.11 -9.49
N VAL A 32 -0.45 -2.86 -9.30
CA VAL A 32 -1.33 -1.74 -8.97
C VAL A 32 -2.29 -1.45 -10.12
N GLY A 33 -3.57 -1.39 -9.82
CA GLY A 33 -4.66 -1.08 -10.75
C GLY A 33 -5.86 -2.01 -10.55
N ASP A 34 -7.03 -1.43 -10.42
CA ASP A 34 -8.31 -2.13 -10.22
C ASP A 34 -8.60 -3.16 -11.32
N LYS A 35 -8.15 -2.91 -12.55
CA LYS A 35 -8.27 -3.87 -13.66
C LYS A 35 -7.56 -5.19 -13.36
N TYR A 36 -6.37 -5.17 -12.74
CA TYR A 36 -5.63 -6.39 -12.42
C TYR A 36 -6.31 -7.16 -11.29
N VAL A 37 -6.88 -6.44 -10.32
CA VAL A 37 -7.70 -7.03 -9.27
C VAL A 37 -8.93 -7.71 -9.88
N THR A 38 -9.61 -7.02 -10.81
CA THR A 38 -10.78 -7.57 -11.52
C THR A 38 -10.42 -8.80 -12.36
N GLU A 39 -9.32 -8.75 -13.11
CA GLU A 39 -8.84 -9.87 -13.93
C GLU A 39 -8.55 -11.11 -13.07
N ALA A 40 -7.88 -10.93 -11.92
CA ALA A 40 -7.61 -12.03 -11.00
C ALA A 40 -8.90 -12.61 -10.40
N LEU A 41 -9.86 -11.77 -10.01
CA LEU A 41 -11.16 -12.21 -9.53
C LEU A 41 -11.94 -12.99 -10.59
N LEU A 42 -11.93 -12.53 -11.84
CA LEU A 42 -12.56 -13.23 -12.97
C LEU A 42 -11.92 -14.60 -13.22
N GLY A 43 -10.59 -14.72 -13.06
CA GLY A 43 -9.89 -15.99 -13.13
C GLY A 43 -10.37 -16.99 -12.07
N LEU A 44 -10.67 -16.52 -10.86
CA LEU A 44 -11.24 -17.36 -9.79
C LEU A 44 -12.67 -17.80 -10.09
N THR A 45 -13.52 -16.94 -10.70
CA THR A 45 -14.90 -17.29 -11.06
C THR A 45 -14.97 -18.35 -12.14
N ALA A 46 -14.03 -18.37 -13.08
CA ALA A 46 -13.97 -19.40 -14.12
C ALA A 46 -13.73 -20.82 -13.57
N GLN A 47 -13.20 -20.92 -12.35
CA GLN A 47 -12.88 -22.20 -11.69
C GLN A 47 -13.91 -22.63 -10.64
N ASN A 48 -14.75 -21.70 -10.15
CA ASN A 48 -15.69 -21.92 -9.04
C ASN A 48 -17.02 -21.17 -9.28
N THR A 49 -18.07 -21.88 -9.60
CA THR A 49 -19.40 -21.33 -9.93
C THR A 49 -20.50 -21.75 -8.94
N ALA A 50 -20.20 -21.84 -7.66
CA ALA A 50 -21.24 -22.12 -6.67
C ALA A 50 -22.14 -20.88 -6.49
N ASP A 51 -23.48 -21.09 -6.55
CA ASP A 51 -24.46 -20.02 -6.38
C ASP A 51 -24.29 -19.28 -5.04
N GLY A 52 -24.37 -17.94 -5.09
CA GLY A 52 -24.26 -17.08 -3.91
C GLY A 52 -22.84 -16.71 -3.47
N GLN A 53 -21.82 -17.20 -4.15
CA GLN A 53 -20.44 -16.75 -3.89
C GLN A 53 -20.15 -15.44 -4.62
N PHE A 54 -19.31 -14.61 -4.01
CA PHE A 54 -18.81 -13.38 -4.63
C PHE A 54 -17.31 -13.26 -4.45
N GLY A 55 -16.65 -12.66 -5.45
CA GLY A 55 -15.24 -12.27 -5.36
C GLY A 55 -15.09 -10.95 -4.61
N LEU A 56 -14.16 -10.89 -3.67
CA LEU A 56 -13.81 -9.67 -2.95
C LEU A 56 -12.38 -9.28 -3.31
N GLY A 57 -12.24 -8.07 -3.77
CA GLY A 57 -10.93 -7.49 -4.00
C GLY A 57 -10.93 -5.99 -3.77
N GLY A 58 -9.74 -5.41 -3.68
CA GLY A 58 -9.62 -3.98 -3.50
C GLY A 58 -8.20 -3.47 -3.45
N GLU A 59 -8.11 -2.16 -3.47
CA GLU A 59 -6.87 -1.40 -3.38
C GLU A 59 -6.90 -0.45 -2.19
N GLN A 60 -5.75 -0.10 -1.66
CA GLN A 60 -5.66 0.91 -0.59
C GLN A 60 -6.12 2.32 -1.04
N SER A 61 -6.22 2.56 -2.35
CA SER A 61 -6.80 3.78 -2.93
C SER A 61 -8.31 3.93 -2.68
N GLY A 62 -8.97 2.87 -2.18
CA GLY A 62 -10.41 2.86 -1.86
C GLY A 62 -11.28 2.19 -2.91
N HIS A 63 -10.72 1.67 -3.99
CA HIS A 63 -11.48 0.86 -4.94
C HIS A 63 -11.76 -0.50 -4.33
N ILE A 64 -13.03 -0.81 -4.11
CA ILE A 64 -13.48 -2.13 -3.65
C ILE A 64 -14.34 -2.78 -4.73
N ILE A 65 -14.04 -4.02 -5.03
CA ILE A 65 -14.71 -4.82 -6.05
C ILE A 65 -15.43 -5.99 -5.37
N LEU A 66 -16.74 -5.98 -5.45
CA LEU A 66 -17.61 -7.08 -5.05
C LEU A 66 -18.11 -7.76 -6.32
N LEU A 67 -17.31 -8.71 -6.84
CA LEU A 67 -17.56 -9.33 -8.14
C LEU A 67 -18.54 -10.47 -8.02
N ASP A 68 -19.61 -10.42 -8.83
CA ASP A 68 -20.56 -11.53 -9.05
C ASP A 68 -20.97 -11.60 -10.53
N ALA A 69 -21.97 -12.41 -10.87
CA ALA A 69 -22.43 -12.60 -12.23
C ALA A 69 -22.90 -11.28 -12.91
N ASN A 70 -23.43 -10.34 -12.12
CA ASN A 70 -24.06 -9.10 -12.62
C ASN A 70 -23.14 -7.86 -12.45
N HIS A 71 -22.13 -7.95 -11.58
CA HIS A 71 -21.28 -6.81 -11.23
C HIS A 71 -19.80 -7.21 -11.35
N ARG A 72 -19.09 -6.60 -12.31
CA ARG A 72 -17.70 -6.95 -12.66
C ARG A 72 -16.73 -5.79 -12.51
N THR A 73 -17.12 -4.73 -11.80
CA THR A 73 -16.33 -3.53 -11.60
C THR A 73 -16.50 -2.99 -10.19
N GLY A 74 -15.63 -2.07 -9.78
CA GLY A 74 -15.78 -1.35 -8.53
C GLY A 74 -17.07 -0.51 -8.53
N ASP A 75 -17.81 -0.57 -7.42
CA ASP A 75 -19.05 0.19 -7.19
C ASP A 75 -19.08 0.66 -5.74
N GLY A 76 -18.88 1.96 -5.55
CA GLY A 76 -18.80 2.58 -4.22
C GLY A 76 -20.14 2.52 -3.48
N LEU A 77 -21.29 2.69 -4.17
CA LEU A 77 -22.60 2.63 -3.53
C LEU A 77 -22.92 1.21 -3.06
N ARG A 78 -22.67 0.23 -3.91
CA ARG A 78 -22.81 -1.18 -3.59
C ARG A 78 -21.92 -1.58 -2.42
N THR A 79 -20.68 -1.14 -2.42
CA THR A 79 -19.73 -1.37 -1.31
C THR A 79 -20.25 -0.77 0.00
N ALA A 80 -20.77 0.47 -0.04
CA ALA A 80 -21.33 1.12 1.13
C ALA A 80 -22.53 0.35 1.70
N LEU A 81 -23.46 -0.10 0.83
CA LEU A 81 -24.61 -0.92 1.24
C LEU A 81 -24.19 -2.28 1.82
N PHE A 82 -23.16 -2.90 1.22
CA PHE A 82 -22.59 -4.14 1.75
C PHE A 82 -21.97 -3.94 3.14
N MET A 83 -21.22 -2.87 3.34
CA MET A 83 -20.64 -2.52 4.64
C MET A 83 -21.72 -2.23 5.69
N LEU A 84 -22.79 -1.52 5.33
CA LEU A 84 -23.93 -1.30 6.22
C LEU A 84 -24.58 -2.63 6.63
N ARG A 85 -24.76 -3.55 5.69
CA ARG A 85 -25.28 -4.89 6.00
C ARG A 85 -24.38 -5.65 6.98
N VAL A 86 -23.06 -5.62 6.77
CA VAL A 86 -22.09 -6.23 7.69
C VAL A 86 -22.18 -5.61 9.08
N LEU A 87 -22.28 -4.28 9.16
CA LEU A 87 -22.42 -3.57 10.44
C LEU A 87 -23.69 -3.97 11.18
N LEU A 88 -24.83 -4.05 10.49
CA LEU A 88 -26.11 -4.41 11.10
C LEU A 88 -26.16 -5.85 11.62
N GLN A 89 -25.24 -6.70 11.18
CA GLN A 89 -25.10 -8.08 11.69
C GLN A 89 -24.25 -8.16 12.99
N GLN A 90 -23.63 -7.06 13.41
CA GLN A 90 -22.84 -7.02 14.64
C GLN A 90 -23.74 -6.71 15.84
N GLU A 91 -23.45 -7.28 17.00
CA GLU A 91 -24.14 -6.96 18.26
C GLU A 91 -23.97 -5.48 18.64
N LYS A 92 -22.79 -4.92 18.38
CA LYS A 92 -22.44 -3.53 18.61
C LYS A 92 -21.86 -2.92 17.34
N PRO A 93 -22.68 -2.39 16.43
CA PRO A 93 -22.24 -1.85 15.16
C PRO A 93 -21.24 -0.71 15.33
N SER A 94 -20.00 -0.89 14.90
CA SER A 94 -18.95 0.13 14.94
C SER A 94 -17.91 -0.09 13.84
N LEU A 95 -17.76 0.88 12.94
CA LEU A 95 -16.68 0.87 11.94
C LEU A 95 -15.30 0.89 12.60
N ALA A 96 -15.14 1.61 13.70
CA ALA A 96 -13.88 1.66 14.43
C ALA A 96 -13.51 0.29 15.00
N ALA A 97 -14.48 -0.45 15.56
CA ALA A 97 -14.25 -1.80 16.07
C ALA A 97 -13.88 -2.78 14.95
N LEU A 98 -14.51 -2.69 13.77
CA LEU A 98 -14.13 -3.49 12.61
C LEU A 98 -12.72 -3.13 12.11
N ALA A 99 -12.41 -1.85 12.00
CA ALA A 99 -11.09 -1.39 11.54
C ALA A 99 -9.96 -1.77 12.51
N SER A 100 -10.22 -1.84 13.82
CA SER A 100 -9.23 -2.21 14.83
C SER A 100 -8.84 -3.70 14.85
N GLN A 101 -9.54 -4.54 14.10
CA GLN A 101 -9.20 -5.96 13.97
C GLN A 101 -7.89 -6.17 13.20
N ILE A 102 -7.48 -5.20 12.38
CA ILE A 102 -6.20 -5.23 11.66
C ILE A 102 -5.30 -4.14 12.21
N GLN A 103 -4.23 -4.54 12.89
CA GLN A 103 -3.19 -3.61 13.32
C GLN A 103 -2.27 -3.31 12.14
N LYS A 104 -2.53 -2.21 11.43
CA LYS A 104 -1.73 -1.80 10.28
C LYS A 104 -0.27 -1.56 10.66
N TYR A 105 0.63 -2.02 9.83
CA TYR A 105 2.04 -1.68 9.91
C TYR A 105 2.29 -0.22 9.54
N PRO A 106 3.31 0.45 10.12
CA PRO A 106 3.73 1.76 9.65
C PRO A 106 4.11 1.70 8.17
N GLN A 107 3.39 2.44 7.32
CA GLN A 107 3.63 2.51 5.89
C GLN A 107 3.69 3.96 5.45
N LEU A 108 4.79 4.36 4.83
CA LEU A 108 5.01 5.70 4.33
C LEU A 108 5.26 5.70 2.82
N ILE A 109 4.74 6.71 2.15
CA ILE A 109 5.07 7.03 0.77
C ILE A 109 5.75 8.39 0.74
N ALA A 110 7.03 8.40 0.37
CA ALA A 110 7.75 9.62 0.06
C ALA A 110 7.69 9.91 -1.44
N SER A 111 7.52 11.16 -1.79
CA SER A 111 7.53 11.65 -3.16
C SER A 111 8.39 12.91 -3.23
N CYS A 112 9.35 12.97 -4.13
CA CYS A 112 10.13 14.17 -4.37
C CYS A 112 10.26 14.49 -5.85
N ASN A 113 10.31 15.78 -6.17
CA ASN A 113 10.59 16.25 -7.52
C ASN A 113 12.03 15.94 -7.90
N VAL A 114 12.26 15.56 -9.15
CA VAL A 114 13.59 15.25 -9.69
C VAL A 114 13.78 15.95 -11.04
N ALA A 115 14.99 16.45 -11.31
CA ALA A 115 15.30 17.14 -12.57
C ALA A 115 15.51 16.15 -13.73
N SER A 116 15.94 14.93 -13.43
CA SER A 116 16.17 13.87 -14.42
C SER A 116 15.80 12.51 -13.85
N LYS A 117 15.71 11.51 -14.73
CA LYS A 117 15.33 10.13 -14.35
C LYS A 117 16.37 9.11 -14.85
N PRO A 118 17.63 9.16 -14.37
CA PRO A 118 18.59 8.11 -14.69
C PRO A 118 18.12 6.74 -14.20
N ASP A 119 18.60 5.67 -14.80
CA ASP A 119 18.23 4.33 -14.33
C ASP A 119 18.63 4.15 -12.86
N LEU A 120 17.65 3.91 -12.00
CA LEU A 120 17.87 3.75 -10.56
C LEU A 120 18.86 2.64 -10.23
N LYS A 121 18.93 1.60 -11.05
CA LYS A 121 19.85 0.47 -10.85
C LYS A 121 21.32 0.87 -11.05
N THR A 122 21.58 1.91 -11.82
CA THR A 122 22.95 2.41 -12.10
C THR A 122 23.40 3.47 -11.08
N LEU A 123 22.48 4.01 -10.25
CA LEU A 123 22.79 4.98 -9.22
C LEU A 123 23.38 4.30 -7.98
N LEU A 124 24.69 4.06 -7.98
CA LEU A 124 25.38 3.38 -6.87
C LEU A 124 25.09 4.02 -5.49
N PRO A 125 25.12 5.36 -5.31
CA PRO A 125 24.81 5.98 -4.02
C PRO A 125 23.39 5.61 -3.54
N LEU A 126 22.40 5.54 -4.44
CA LEU A 126 21.06 5.13 -4.09
C LEU A 126 21.01 3.65 -3.68
N GLN A 127 21.69 2.77 -4.40
CA GLN A 127 21.72 1.34 -4.05
C GLN A 127 22.32 1.11 -2.67
N VAL A 128 23.44 1.77 -2.36
CA VAL A 128 24.09 1.75 -1.03
C VAL A 128 23.11 2.26 0.05
N LYS A 129 22.39 3.35 -0.23
CA LYS A 129 21.43 3.92 0.71
C LYS A 129 20.23 3.00 0.92
N LEU A 130 19.69 2.37 -0.11
CA LEU A 130 18.60 1.40 0.03
C LEU A 130 19.02 0.16 0.83
N ASP A 131 20.27 -0.30 0.67
CA ASP A 131 20.80 -1.39 1.50
C ASP A 131 21.06 -0.97 2.95
N GLU A 132 21.42 0.29 3.20
CA GLU A 132 21.45 0.85 4.56
C GLU A 132 20.05 0.86 5.19
N VAL A 133 19.01 1.30 4.44
CA VAL A 133 17.61 1.27 4.89
C VAL A 133 17.22 -0.14 5.32
N LYS A 134 17.52 -1.17 4.50
CA LYS A 134 17.22 -2.57 4.84
C LYS A 134 17.91 -3.02 6.12
N ARG A 135 19.16 -2.61 6.35
CA ARG A 135 19.91 -2.93 7.57
C ARG A 135 19.37 -2.22 8.81
N ARG A 136 18.91 -0.98 8.66
CA ARG A 136 18.34 -0.17 9.77
C ARG A 136 16.92 -0.62 10.14
N LEU A 137 16.23 -1.31 9.25
CA LEU A 137 14.86 -1.80 9.46
C LEU A 137 14.82 -3.35 9.41
N PRO A 138 15.26 -4.06 10.46
CA PRO A 138 15.23 -5.52 10.48
C PRO A 138 13.82 -6.12 10.44
N GLY A 139 12.78 -5.30 10.50
CA GLY A 139 11.38 -5.66 10.28
C GLY A 139 10.80 -5.06 9.01
N LEU A 140 11.63 -4.74 8.02
CA LEU A 140 11.19 -4.22 6.74
C LEU A 140 10.29 -5.22 6.02
N VAL A 141 9.05 -4.82 5.74
CA VAL A 141 8.04 -5.63 5.07
C VAL A 141 8.04 -5.31 3.57
N GLN A 142 8.07 -4.02 3.22
CA GLN A 142 8.10 -3.58 1.82
C GLN A 142 9.03 -2.39 1.63
N LEU A 143 9.77 -2.43 0.52
CA LEU A 143 10.54 -1.31 -0.01
C LEU A 143 10.30 -1.24 -1.51
N ASN A 144 9.66 -0.17 -1.97
CA ASN A 144 9.43 0.07 -3.39
C ASN A 144 10.01 1.43 -3.78
N SER A 145 10.95 1.42 -4.71
CA SER A 145 11.70 2.59 -5.19
C SER A 145 11.53 2.71 -6.70
N ARG A 146 10.91 3.79 -7.17
CA ARG A 146 10.62 3.97 -8.60
C ARG A 146 10.43 5.43 -8.99
N TYR A 147 10.55 5.74 -10.27
CA TYR A 147 10.04 6.99 -10.81
C TYR A 147 8.54 6.91 -11.13
N SER A 148 7.87 8.06 -11.07
CA SER A 148 6.54 8.22 -11.64
C SER A 148 6.62 8.12 -13.16
N GLY A 149 5.67 7.40 -13.78
CA GLY A 149 5.59 7.32 -15.24
C GLY A 149 5.19 8.64 -15.90
N THR A 150 4.35 9.43 -15.24
CA THR A 150 3.73 10.64 -15.80
C THR A 150 4.29 11.96 -15.28
N GLU A 151 4.95 11.95 -14.11
CA GLU A 151 5.45 13.16 -13.44
C GLU A 151 6.98 13.11 -13.30
N PRO A 152 7.68 14.26 -13.24
CA PRO A 152 9.10 14.32 -12.91
C PRO A 152 9.31 14.10 -11.40
N LYS A 153 8.92 12.92 -10.91
CA LYS A 153 8.98 12.56 -9.50
C LYS A 153 9.61 11.19 -9.28
N TYR A 154 10.36 11.10 -8.21
CA TYR A 154 10.75 9.85 -7.58
C TYR A 154 9.76 9.52 -6.46
N ARG A 155 9.47 8.23 -6.28
CA ARG A 155 8.60 7.72 -5.23
C ARG A 155 9.27 6.56 -4.51
N LEU A 156 9.26 6.65 -3.19
CA LEU A 156 9.73 5.60 -2.28
C LEU A 156 8.57 5.19 -1.39
N MET A 157 8.27 3.91 -1.30
CA MET A 157 7.41 3.34 -0.27
C MET A 157 8.26 2.54 0.69
N LEU A 158 8.11 2.80 1.97
CA LEU A 158 8.65 2.00 3.07
C LEU A 158 7.52 1.50 3.96
N GLU A 159 7.55 0.22 4.27
CA GLU A 159 6.70 -0.40 5.26
C GLU A 159 7.53 -1.32 6.15
N ALA A 160 7.36 -1.20 7.45
CA ALA A 160 8.01 -2.06 8.41
C ALA A 160 7.00 -2.55 9.46
N ASP A 161 7.29 -3.64 10.13
CA ASP A 161 6.43 -4.17 11.18
C ASP A 161 6.34 -3.23 12.40
N THR A 162 5.52 -3.61 13.37
CA THR A 162 5.20 -2.78 14.54
C THR A 162 6.37 -2.53 15.49
N ARG A 163 7.54 -3.14 15.27
CA ARG A 163 8.78 -2.86 16.01
C ARG A 163 9.37 -1.50 15.66
N HIS A 164 8.99 -0.95 14.50
CA HIS A 164 9.49 0.33 14.01
C HIS A 164 8.43 1.41 14.10
N SER A 165 8.85 2.61 14.43
CA SER A 165 7.98 3.78 14.51
C SER A 165 7.85 4.47 13.14
N THR A 166 6.73 5.16 12.95
CA THR A 166 6.52 6.06 11.82
C THR A 166 7.63 7.11 11.69
N ARG A 167 8.20 7.59 12.84
CA ARG A 167 9.28 8.58 12.85
C ARG A 167 10.57 8.02 12.24
N GLU A 168 10.94 6.78 12.59
CA GLU A 168 12.12 6.12 12.02
C GLU A 168 12.00 5.97 10.50
N LEU A 169 10.84 5.50 10.02
CA LEU A 169 10.59 5.40 8.59
C LEU A 169 10.64 6.77 7.90
N ALA A 170 10.09 7.82 8.56
CA ALA A 170 10.08 9.17 8.01
C ALA A 170 11.49 9.71 7.82
N VAL A 171 12.38 9.55 8.81
CA VAL A 171 13.79 9.94 8.69
C VAL A 171 14.43 9.30 7.44
N LEU A 172 14.26 8.00 7.28
CA LEU A 172 14.79 7.26 6.13
C LEU A 172 14.20 7.73 4.80
N CYS A 173 12.90 8.01 4.76
CA CYS A 173 12.25 8.58 3.59
C CYS A 173 12.85 9.92 3.18
N TRP A 174 13.07 10.83 4.13
CA TRP A 174 13.69 12.13 3.89
C TRP A 174 15.14 11.97 3.42
N GLU A 175 15.93 11.12 4.08
CA GLU A 175 17.32 10.85 3.70
C GLU A 175 17.44 10.33 2.25
N VAL A 176 16.58 9.40 1.84
CA VAL A 176 16.57 8.86 0.48
C VAL A 176 16.13 9.92 -0.54
N CYS A 177 15.10 10.72 -0.23
CA CYS A 177 14.65 11.78 -1.12
C CYS A 177 15.71 12.88 -1.30
N ASP A 178 16.40 13.28 -0.24
CA ASP A 178 17.52 14.23 -0.33
C ASP A 178 18.67 13.69 -1.19
N LEU A 179 18.98 12.39 -1.04
CA LEU A 179 20.01 11.76 -1.85
C LEU A 179 19.60 11.76 -3.34
N ILE A 180 18.41 11.29 -3.67
CA ILE A 180 18.00 11.20 -5.08
C ILE A 180 17.90 12.58 -5.74
N GLN A 181 17.50 13.64 -5.01
CA GLN A 181 17.51 14.99 -5.53
C GLN A 181 18.92 15.46 -5.86
N ARG A 182 19.93 15.15 -5.04
CA ARG A 182 21.33 15.42 -5.34
C ARG A 182 21.82 14.66 -6.55
N GLU A 183 21.60 13.36 -6.61
CA GLU A 183 22.03 12.49 -7.72
C GLU A 183 21.37 12.85 -9.06
N THR A 184 20.22 13.49 -9.03
CA THR A 184 19.49 13.94 -10.24
C THR A 184 19.72 15.41 -10.57
N ASN A 185 20.67 16.11 -9.88
CA ASN A 185 20.95 17.53 -10.01
C ASN A 185 19.69 18.41 -9.86
N THR A 186 18.82 18.04 -8.95
CA THR A 186 17.58 18.78 -8.68
C THR A 186 17.91 20.04 -7.87
N PRO A 187 17.37 21.23 -8.24
CA PRO A 187 17.64 22.47 -7.50
C PRO A 187 17.28 22.36 -6.02
N PRO A 188 18.05 23.03 -5.13
CA PRO A 188 17.75 23.10 -3.71
C PRO A 188 16.33 23.63 -3.44
N GLY A 189 15.65 23.06 -2.44
CA GLY A 189 14.29 23.47 -2.09
C GLY A 189 13.19 22.83 -2.95
N ALA A 190 13.54 21.95 -3.87
CA ALA A 190 12.55 21.18 -4.61
C ALA A 190 11.67 20.34 -3.66
N LYS A 191 10.40 20.23 -4.00
CA LYS A 191 9.38 19.65 -3.12
C LYS A 191 9.69 18.20 -2.77
N ILE A 192 9.62 17.90 -1.47
CA ILE A 192 9.55 16.55 -0.90
C ILE A 192 8.30 16.46 -0.05
N GLU A 193 7.56 15.38 -0.17
CA GLU A 193 6.37 15.07 0.63
C GLU A 193 6.49 13.65 1.15
N VAL A 194 6.22 13.47 2.44
CA VAL A 194 6.13 12.15 3.08
C VAL A 194 4.73 11.98 3.63
N LEU A 195 4.00 11.02 3.09
CA LEU A 195 2.62 10.69 3.46
C LEU A 195 2.62 9.47 4.38
N ASN A 196 1.98 9.59 5.53
CA ASN A 196 1.63 8.42 6.34
C ASN A 196 0.37 7.76 5.77
N VAL A 197 0.55 6.61 5.14
CA VAL A 197 -0.56 5.88 4.52
C VAL A 197 -1.42 5.16 5.55
N SER A 198 -0.80 4.68 6.64
CA SER A 198 -1.50 3.90 7.66
C SER A 198 -2.45 4.74 8.52
N ALA A 199 -2.06 5.99 8.84
CA ALA A 199 -2.83 6.89 9.70
C ALA A 199 -3.43 8.08 8.96
N GLY A 200 -2.98 8.34 7.72
CA GLY A 200 -3.32 9.54 6.96
C GLY A 200 -2.47 10.76 7.35
N GLY A 201 -2.38 11.73 6.43
CA GLY A 201 -1.69 12.99 6.66
C GLY A 201 -0.21 13.02 6.25
N LEU A 202 0.26 14.24 6.01
CA LEU A 202 1.67 14.49 5.68
C LEU A 202 2.49 14.54 6.96
N ILE A 203 3.72 13.98 6.88
CA ILE A 203 4.69 14.03 7.96
C ILE A 203 5.69 15.15 7.63
N PRO A 204 5.84 16.15 8.50
CA PRO A 204 6.86 17.16 8.32
C PRO A 204 8.26 16.55 8.41
N ARG A 205 9.25 17.26 7.89
CA ARG A 205 10.64 16.85 8.05
C ARG A 205 10.97 16.73 9.54
N PRO A 206 11.49 15.58 9.99
CA PRO A 206 11.95 15.46 11.37
C PRO A 206 13.04 16.49 11.66
N GLU A 207 12.92 17.19 12.77
CA GLU A 207 14.02 18.03 13.25
C GLU A 207 15.22 17.13 13.55
N ASN A 208 16.40 17.53 13.08
CA ASN A 208 17.62 16.85 13.46
C ASN A 208 17.77 17.05 14.97
N ASP A 209 17.64 15.99 15.76
CA ASP A 209 18.10 15.99 17.14
C ASP A 209 19.62 16.27 17.10
N ARG A 210 20.00 17.51 17.38
CA ARG A 210 21.40 17.96 17.50
C ARG A 210 22.00 17.46 18.79
#